data_933978760cdb79b3a104e50c6595d108
#
_entry.id   933978760cdb79b3a104e50c6595d108
#
_cell.length_a   1.000
_cell.length_b   1.000
_cell.length_c   1.000
_cell.angle_alpha   90.00
_cell.angle_beta   90.00
_cell.angle_gamma   90.00
#
_symmetry.space_group_name_H-M   'P 1'
#
loop_
_entity.id
_entity.type
_entity.pdbx_description
1 polymer ?
#
loop_
_entity_poly.entity_id
_entity_poly.type
_entity_poly.pdbx_seq_one_letter_code
_entity_poly.pdbx_strand_id
1 'polypeptide(L)'
;MIADTPTPPYYAVIFTSTRTQGDEGYADMSTRMVELAQQQPGYLGHESARDDIGITVSYWQNLEDIRNWKMNTEHLLAQQYGKEKWYSGYKVRICKVERDYGF
;
A
#
# COMPACT_ATOMS: atom_id res chain seq x y z
N MET A 1 -5.36 -11.37 -8.06
CA MET A 1 -4.33 -11.73 -9.05
C MET A 1 -2.95 -11.53 -8.46
N ILE A 2 -2.09 -12.51 -8.63
CA ILE A 2 -0.73 -12.43 -8.08
C ILE A 2 0.08 -11.40 -8.88
N ALA A 3 0.75 -10.49 -8.18
CA ALA A 3 1.57 -9.48 -8.81
C ALA A 3 2.77 -10.12 -9.53
N ASP A 4 3.08 -9.60 -10.69
CA ASP A 4 4.23 -10.04 -11.49
C ASP A 4 5.40 -9.10 -11.19
N THR A 5 6.42 -9.63 -10.51
CA THR A 5 7.55 -8.84 -10.05
C THR A 5 8.84 -9.25 -10.76
N PRO A 6 9.82 -8.33 -10.87
CA PRO A 6 11.09 -8.67 -11.52
C PRO A 6 11.93 -9.60 -10.65
N THR A 7 13.08 -10.00 -11.17
CA THR A 7 14.05 -10.78 -10.41
C THR A 7 14.48 -10.02 -9.16
N PRO A 8 14.48 -10.65 -7.97
CA PRO A 8 14.94 -9.97 -6.75
C PRO A 8 16.41 -9.54 -6.85
N PRO A 9 16.83 -8.53 -6.05
CA PRO A 9 16.05 -7.98 -4.95
C PRO A 9 15.09 -6.88 -5.38
N TYR A 10 14.00 -6.77 -4.66
CA TYR A 10 13.09 -5.63 -4.69
C TYR A 10 12.51 -5.46 -3.29
N TYR A 11 11.54 -4.57 -3.11
CA TYR A 11 11.06 -4.23 -1.78
C TYR A 11 9.55 -4.38 -1.71
N ALA A 12 9.07 -4.67 -0.51
CA ALA A 12 7.64 -4.80 -0.24
C ALA A 12 7.24 -3.88 0.89
N VAL A 13 6.08 -3.24 0.74
CA VAL A 13 5.44 -2.50 1.81
C VAL A 13 4.21 -3.30 2.22
N ILE A 14 4.18 -3.73 3.47
CA ILE A 14 3.05 -4.46 4.03
C ILE A 14 2.25 -3.48 4.88
N PHE A 15 1.05 -3.18 4.44
CA PHE A 15 0.12 -2.29 5.13
C PHE A 15 -0.98 -3.14 5.75
N THR A 16 -0.99 -3.23 7.07
CA THR A 16 -1.99 -3.99 7.83
C THR A 16 -2.86 -2.99 8.57
N SER A 17 -4.17 -3.12 8.46
CA SER A 17 -5.08 -2.16 9.06
C SER A 17 -6.35 -2.79 9.58
N THR A 18 -6.92 -2.14 10.59
CA THR A 18 -8.28 -2.38 11.05
C THR A 18 -9.08 -1.11 10.78
N ARG A 19 -10.34 -1.25 10.37
CA ARG A 19 -11.16 -0.11 9.97
C ARG A 19 -12.12 0.28 11.07
N THR A 20 -12.48 1.57 11.08
CA THR A 20 -13.58 2.06 11.89
C THR A 20 -14.90 1.67 11.22
N GLN A 21 -16.01 1.79 11.95
CA GLN A 21 -17.33 1.57 11.38
C GLN A 21 -17.73 2.66 10.37
N GLY A 22 -17.15 3.84 10.51
CA GLY A 22 -17.42 4.94 9.59
C GLY A 22 -16.46 4.91 8.42
N ASP A 23 -16.77 4.13 7.40
CA ASP A 23 -15.89 3.95 6.24
C ASP A 23 -16.35 4.71 5.00
N GLU A 24 -17.22 5.69 5.19
CA GLU A 24 -17.76 6.50 4.10
C GLU A 24 -16.63 7.20 3.35
N GLY A 25 -16.62 7.02 2.04
CA GLY A 25 -15.57 7.57 1.18
C GLY A 25 -14.32 6.71 1.09
N TYR A 26 -14.23 5.65 1.87
CA TYR A 26 -13.04 4.79 1.89
C TYR A 26 -12.79 4.14 0.53
N ALA A 27 -13.82 3.60 -0.10
CA ALA A 27 -13.66 2.89 -1.37
C ALA A 27 -13.11 3.82 -2.46
N ASP A 28 -13.63 5.05 -2.54
CA ASP A 28 -13.18 6.03 -3.52
C ASP A 28 -11.73 6.43 -3.28
N MET A 29 -11.36 6.66 -2.02
CA MET A 29 -9.99 7.03 -1.66
C MET A 29 -9.02 5.87 -1.92
N SER A 30 -9.43 4.66 -1.61
CA SER A 30 -8.62 3.47 -1.85
C SER A 30 -8.33 3.29 -3.33
N THR A 31 -9.33 3.45 -4.19
CA THR A 31 -9.16 3.40 -5.63
C THR A 31 -8.20 4.47 -6.12
N ARG A 32 -8.36 5.70 -5.62
CA ARG A 32 -7.49 6.81 -6.00
C ARG A 32 -6.05 6.57 -5.57
N MET A 33 -5.84 6.02 -4.40
CA MET A 33 -4.50 5.71 -3.91
C MET A 33 -3.81 4.66 -4.77
N VAL A 34 -4.54 3.65 -5.22
CA VAL A 34 -4.01 2.64 -6.13
C VAL A 34 -3.62 3.27 -7.47
N GLU A 35 -4.50 4.12 -8.02
CA GLU A 35 -4.22 4.82 -9.26
C GLU A 35 -2.96 5.68 -9.16
N LEU A 36 -2.80 6.40 -8.05
CA LEU A 36 -1.62 7.23 -7.82
C LEU A 36 -0.37 6.38 -7.65
N ALA A 37 -0.47 5.24 -6.96
CA ALA A 37 0.65 4.32 -6.80
C ALA A 37 1.15 3.82 -8.14
N GLN A 38 0.23 3.45 -9.03
CA GLN A 38 0.57 2.94 -10.36
C GLN A 38 1.33 3.96 -11.20
N GLN A 39 1.21 5.24 -10.89
CA GLN A 39 1.91 6.32 -11.59
C GLN A 39 3.26 6.65 -10.98
N GLN A 40 3.59 6.09 -9.81
CA GLN A 40 4.84 6.41 -9.13
C GLN A 40 6.02 5.66 -9.74
N PRO A 41 7.19 6.31 -9.84
CA PRO A 41 8.40 5.61 -10.23
C PRO A 41 8.67 4.44 -9.28
N GLY A 42 9.06 3.32 -9.83
CA GLY A 42 9.45 2.15 -9.06
C GLY A 42 8.32 1.27 -8.57
N TYR A 43 7.07 1.64 -8.84
CA TYR A 43 5.94 0.78 -8.50
C TYR A 43 5.95 -0.49 -9.36
N LEU A 44 5.85 -1.65 -8.72
CA LEU A 44 5.93 -2.94 -9.42
C LEU A 44 4.61 -3.72 -9.41
N GLY A 45 3.73 -3.44 -8.45
CA GLY A 45 2.46 -4.14 -8.34
C GLY A 45 1.99 -4.21 -6.91
N HIS A 46 0.82 -4.81 -6.71
CA HIS A 46 0.29 -4.98 -5.36
C HIS A 46 -0.69 -6.15 -5.30
N GLU A 47 -0.92 -6.61 -4.08
CA GLU A 47 -1.92 -7.61 -3.74
C GLU A 47 -2.62 -7.16 -2.47
N SER A 48 -3.93 -7.39 -2.36
CA SER A 48 -4.62 -7.05 -1.14
C SER A 48 -5.78 -7.99 -0.85
N ALA A 49 -6.07 -8.13 0.42
CA ALA A 49 -7.20 -8.89 0.91
C ALA A 49 -7.69 -8.25 2.21
N ARG A 50 -8.97 -8.38 2.47
CA ARG A 50 -9.56 -7.83 3.69
C ARG A 50 -10.66 -8.73 4.21
N ASP A 51 -10.58 -8.95 5.53
CA ASP A 51 -11.64 -9.48 6.34
C ASP A 51 -11.69 -8.60 7.61
N ASP A 52 -11.55 -9.14 8.80
CA ASP A 52 -11.41 -8.32 10.01
C ASP A 52 -10.16 -7.45 9.95
N ILE A 53 -9.10 -8.00 9.39
CA ILE A 53 -7.86 -7.28 9.11
C ILE A 53 -7.72 -7.12 7.61
N GLY A 54 -7.33 -5.92 7.18
CA GLY A 54 -6.97 -5.68 5.79
C GLY A 54 -5.46 -5.73 5.64
N ILE A 55 -4.98 -6.40 4.60
CA ILE A 55 -3.57 -6.47 4.30
C ILE A 55 -3.38 -6.11 2.83
N THR A 56 -2.57 -5.10 2.58
CA THR A 56 -2.14 -4.73 1.23
C THR A 56 -0.63 -4.83 1.19
N VAL A 57 -0.12 -5.57 0.22
CA VAL A 57 1.31 -5.65 -0.03
C VAL A 57 1.57 -4.98 -1.37
N SER A 58 2.38 -3.93 -1.37
CA SER A 58 2.82 -3.28 -2.60
C SER A 58 4.32 -3.54 -2.80
N TYR A 59 4.72 -3.66 -4.07
CA TYR A 59 6.09 -4.01 -4.44
C TYR A 59 6.74 -2.84 -5.16
N TRP A 60 8.01 -2.59 -4.83
CA TRP A 60 8.73 -1.38 -5.25
C TRP A 60 10.17 -1.71 -5.61
N GLN A 61 10.69 -0.96 -6.54
CA GLN A 61 12.04 -1.18 -7.04
C GLN A 61 13.12 -0.77 -6.05
N ASN A 62 12.89 0.31 -5.28
CA ASN A 62 13.87 0.77 -4.30
C ASN A 62 13.20 1.51 -3.14
N LEU A 63 13.97 1.74 -2.08
CA LEU A 63 13.49 2.38 -0.85
C LEU A 63 13.13 3.84 -1.05
N GLU A 64 13.81 4.54 -1.94
CA GLU A 64 13.52 5.94 -2.21
C GLU A 64 12.12 6.11 -2.80
N ASP A 65 11.75 5.23 -3.72
CA ASP A 65 10.40 5.27 -4.31
C ASP A 65 9.32 5.03 -3.27
N ILE A 66 9.58 4.15 -2.31
CA ILE A 66 8.66 3.92 -1.19
C ILE A 66 8.54 5.19 -0.35
N ARG A 67 9.63 5.85 -0.07
CA ARG A 67 9.63 7.09 0.72
C ARG A 67 8.81 8.17 0.03
N ASN A 68 9.00 8.35 -1.27
CA ASN A 68 8.24 9.32 -2.05
C ASN A 68 6.75 8.99 -2.06
N TRP A 69 6.41 7.71 -2.22
CA TRP A 69 5.03 7.28 -2.17
C TRP A 69 4.40 7.55 -0.81
N LYS A 70 5.12 7.26 0.26
CA LYS A 70 4.65 7.53 1.62
C LYS A 70 4.31 9.00 1.81
N MET A 71 5.18 9.89 1.35
CA MET A 71 4.94 11.33 1.45
C MET A 71 3.68 11.74 0.70
N ASN A 72 3.47 11.21 -0.49
CA ASN A 72 2.29 11.51 -1.30
C ASN A 72 1.01 11.01 -0.65
N THR A 73 1.02 9.79 -0.11
CA THR A 73 -0.17 9.23 0.53
C THR A 73 -0.54 9.96 1.82
N GLU A 74 0.44 10.32 2.63
CA GLU A 74 0.19 11.07 3.86
C GLU A 74 -0.39 12.45 3.55
N HIS A 75 0.14 13.11 2.54
CA HIS A 75 -0.37 14.40 2.11
C HIS A 75 -1.82 14.30 1.60
N LEU A 76 -2.11 13.30 0.80
CA LEU A 76 -3.45 13.08 0.28
C LEU A 76 -4.45 12.82 1.40
N LEU A 77 -4.10 11.94 2.34
CA LEU A 77 -4.97 11.63 3.48
C LEU A 77 -5.21 12.86 4.37
N ALA A 78 -4.19 13.67 4.57
CA ALA A 78 -4.31 14.89 5.35
C ALA A 78 -5.22 15.91 4.67
N GLN A 79 -5.18 15.97 3.35
CA GLN A 79 -6.02 16.89 2.59
C GLN A 79 -7.47 16.47 2.55
N GLN A 80 -7.74 15.18 2.44
CA GLN A 80 -9.09 14.69 2.22
C GLN A 80 -9.80 14.39 3.54
N TYR A 81 -9.16 13.63 4.42
CA TYR A 81 -9.74 13.19 5.69
C TYR A 81 -8.64 12.87 6.67
N GLY A 82 -8.92 12.96 7.96
CA GLY A 82 -8.00 12.50 8.99
C GLY A 82 -7.82 10.98 8.94
N LYS A 83 -6.62 10.52 9.33
CA LYS A 83 -6.29 9.09 9.32
C LYS A 83 -7.25 8.26 10.17
N GLU A 84 -7.66 8.82 11.30
CA GLU A 84 -8.54 8.14 12.25
C GLU A 84 -9.95 7.94 11.73
N LYS A 85 -10.32 8.61 10.66
CA LYS A 85 -11.67 8.50 10.12
C LYS A 85 -11.96 7.10 9.59
N TRP A 86 -10.97 6.44 8.98
CA TRP A 86 -11.18 5.14 8.35
C TRP A 86 -10.55 3.99 9.10
N TYR A 87 -9.47 4.23 9.82
CA TYR A 87 -8.72 3.16 10.48
C TYR A 87 -8.78 3.29 11.98
N SER A 88 -9.12 2.19 12.66
CA SER A 88 -8.95 2.10 14.11
C SER A 88 -7.49 1.81 14.48
N GLY A 89 -6.72 1.29 13.53
CA GLY A 89 -5.30 1.11 13.68
C GLY A 89 -4.66 0.65 12.37
N TYR A 90 -3.39 0.93 12.20
CA TYR A 90 -2.64 0.39 11.07
C TYR A 90 -1.16 0.29 11.41
N LYS A 91 -0.48 -0.57 10.68
CA LYS A 91 0.96 -0.72 10.78
C LYS A 91 1.53 -0.92 9.39
N VAL A 92 2.64 -0.25 9.13
CA VAL A 92 3.35 -0.36 7.86
C VAL A 92 4.70 -1.02 8.13
N ARG A 93 5.00 -2.06 7.36
CA ARG A 93 6.30 -2.72 7.43
C ARG A 93 6.95 -2.66 6.05
N ILE A 94 8.22 -2.31 6.03
CA ILE A 94 9.00 -2.21 4.80
C ILE A 94 10.03 -3.32 4.83
N CYS A 95 10.01 -4.16 3.80
CA CYS A 95 10.82 -5.38 3.76
C CYS A 95 11.59 -5.44 2.46
N LYS A 96 12.72 -6.11 2.48
CA LYS A 96 13.47 -6.44 1.28
C LYS A 96 13.11 -7.87 0.87
N VAL A 97 12.73 -8.05 -0.38
CA VAL A 97 12.51 -9.38 -0.94
C VAL A 97 13.84 -9.83 -1.54
N GLU A 98 14.48 -10.73 -0.86
CA GLU A 98 15.80 -11.23 -1.27
C GLU A 98 15.68 -12.37 -2.28
N ARG A 99 14.60 -13.14 -2.17
CA ARG A 99 14.37 -14.32 -3.00
C ARG A 99 12.88 -14.56 -3.13
N ASP A 100 12.44 -14.95 -4.29
CA ASP A 100 11.08 -15.40 -4.53
C ASP A 100 11.07 -16.61 -5.46
N TYR A 101 10.00 -17.37 -5.44
CA TYR A 101 9.79 -18.48 -6.35
C TYR A 101 8.30 -18.81 -6.41
N GLY A 102 7.90 -19.42 -7.52
CA GLY A 102 6.49 -19.77 -7.71
C GLY A 102 6.31 -20.63 -8.95
N PHE A 103 5.07 -20.89 -9.27
CA PHE A 103 4.73 -21.63 -10.48
C PHE A 103 3.47 -21.09 -11.14
#